data_d7460d79ce3c0a0d85861269fa3af10d
#
_entry.id   d7460d79ce3c0a0d85861269fa3af10d
#
_cell.length_a   1.000
_cell.length_b   1.000
_cell.length_c   1.000
_cell.angle_alpha   90.00
_cell.angle_beta   90.00
_cell.angle_gamma   90.00
#
_symmetry.space_group_name_H-M   'P 1'
#
loop_
_entity.id
_entity.type
_entity.pdbx_description
1 polymer ?
#
loop_
_entity_poly.entity_id
_entity_poly.type
_entity_poly.pdbx_seq_one_letter_code
_entity_poly.pdbx_strand_id
1 'polypeptide(L)'
;MYSYRNTRAHNSILVNGMTQTIGTEGYGWIPRWYEGEKISYMVGDASNAYGKITAPIWLKRGELSGTQYTPEKGWDENKLKMFRRHIIQLGNTGVYVIYDELEGKEAVTWSYLLHTVELPMEMQELPDEVKVTGKNKDEGISVAHLFSSAKTEQAIVDTFF
;
A
#
# COMPACT_ATOMS: atom_id res chain seq x y z
N MET A 1 5.40 -17.00 -8.79
CA MET A 1 4.48 -15.99 -9.36
C MET A 1 3.61 -15.43 -8.25
N TYR A 2 3.74 -14.17 -7.93
CA TYR A 2 2.88 -13.56 -6.90
C TYR A 2 1.47 -13.37 -7.49
N SER A 3 0.46 -13.77 -6.72
CA SER A 3 -0.93 -13.55 -7.11
C SER A 3 -1.24 -12.04 -7.15
N TYR A 4 -2.08 -11.60 -8.08
CA TYR A 4 -2.63 -10.23 -8.10
C TYR A 4 -3.33 -9.84 -6.78
N ARG A 5 -3.62 -10.80 -5.91
CA ARG A 5 -4.16 -10.58 -4.56
C ARG A 5 -3.10 -10.19 -3.53
N ASN A 6 -1.83 -10.29 -3.88
CA ASN A 6 -0.74 -9.91 -2.98
C ASN A 6 -0.65 -8.39 -2.87
N THR A 7 -0.33 -7.89 -1.69
CA THR A 7 -0.14 -6.45 -1.43
C THR A 7 0.83 -5.78 -2.40
N ARG A 8 1.82 -6.54 -2.91
CA ARG A 8 2.81 -6.04 -3.89
C ARG A 8 2.19 -5.61 -5.22
N ALA A 9 0.98 -6.06 -5.55
CA ALA A 9 0.26 -5.69 -6.76
C ALA A 9 -0.70 -4.50 -6.57
N HIS A 10 -0.64 -3.82 -5.43
CA HIS A 10 -1.56 -2.75 -5.08
C HIS A 10 -0.84 -1.51 -4.58
N ASN A 11 -1.49 -0.35 -4.69
CA ASN A 11 -1.03 0.93 -4.11
C ASN A 11 -1.20 0.89 -2.59
N SER A 12 -0.28 0.22 -1.91
CA SER A 12 -0.32 -0.05 -0.48
C SER A 12 1.08 0.02 0.13
N ILE A 13 1.24 -0.49 1.33
CA ILE A 13 2.48 -0.44 2.09
C ILE A 13 2.96 -1.84 2.39
N LEU A 14 4.28 -2.05 2.33
CA LEU A 14 4.95 -3.21 2.90
C LEU A 14 5.65 -2.81 4.19
N VAL A 15 5.70 -3.73 5.14
CA VAL A 15 6.38 -3.59 6.43
C VAL A 15 7.52 -4.59 6.48
N ASN A 16 8.78 -4.15 6.53
CA ASN A 16 9.96 -5.01 6.40
C ASN A 16 9.90 -5.93 5.16
N GLY A 17 9.33 -5.42 4.05
CA GLY A 17 9.06 -6.21 2.85
C GLY A 17 7.88 -7.19 2.97
N MET A 18 7.24 -7.29 4.13
CA MET A 18 6.08 -8.14 4.37
C MET A 18 4.80 -7.57 3.77
N THR A 19 3.96 -8.46 3.25
CA THR A 19 2.65 -8.15 2.70
C THR A 19 1.56 -8.27 3.76
N GLN A 20 0.37 -7.78 3.44
CA GLN A 20 -0.81 -8.05 4.26
C GLN A 20 -1.11 -9.55 4.31
N THR A 21 -1.63 -9.98 5.45
CA THR A 21 -2.00 -11.37 5.71
C THR A 21 -3.14 -11.82 4.79
N ILE A 22 -3.01 -13.02 4.24
CA ILE A 22 -4.08 -13.65 3.47
C ILE A 22 -4.94 -14.48 4.42
N GLY A 23 -6.25 -14.25 4.40
CA GLY A 23 -7.20 -15.00 5.19
C GLY A 23 -7.94 -14.15 6.22
N THR A 24 -8.60 -14.81 7.15
CA THR A 24 -9.44 -14.14 8.16
C THR A 24 -8.66 -13.53 9.33
N GLU A 25 -7.38 -13.83 9.44
CA GLU A 25 -6.51 -13.38 10.53
C GLU A 25 -6.03 -11.95 10.30
N GLY A 26 -5.91 -11.53 9.00
CA GLY A 26 -5.64 -10.16 8.63
C GLY A 26 -6.94 -9.46 8.26
N TYR A 27 -7.25 -8.38 8.95
CA TYR A 27 -8.47 -7.61 8.70
C TYR A 27 -8.24 -6.11 8.84
N GLY A 28 -9.09 -5.37 8.16
CA GLY A 28 -9.20 -3.92 8.26
C GLY A 28 -10.66 -3.52 8.30
N TRP A 29 -10.91 -2.28 8.65
CA TRP A 29 -12.26 -1.70 8.68
C TRP A 29 -12.20 -0.22 8.31
N ILE A 30 -13.39 0.38 8.13
CA ILE A 30 -13.56 1.81 7.87
C ILE A 30 -14.18 2.44 9.13
N PRO A 31 -13.36 3.00 10.06
CA PRO A 31 -13.86 3.58 11.30
C PRO A 31 -14.63 4.88 11.09
N ARG A 32 -14.35 5.60 10.01
CA ARG A 32 -14.99 6.88 9.70
C ARG A 32 -15.12 7.08 8.21
N TRP A 33 -16.22 7.66 7.82
CA TRP A 33 -16.44 8.19 6.48
C TRP A 33 -17.41 9.37 6.53
N TYR A 34 -17.27 10.25 5.57
CA TYR A 34 -18.15 11.39 5.35
C TYR A 34 -18.26 11.62 3.85
N GLU A 35 -19.47 11.87 3.37
CA GLU A 35 -19.75 12.22 1.98
C GLU A 35 -20.40 13.59 1.94
N GLY A 36 -19.85 14.49 1.13
CA GLY A 36 -20.36 15.84 0.93
C GLY A 36 -20.04 16.37 -0.47
N GLU A 37 -20.75 17.41 -0.90
CA GLU A 37 -20.59 17.98 -2.24
C GLU A 37 -19.18 18.49 -2.54
N LYS A 38 -18.54 19.09 -1.55
CA LYS A 38 -17.21 19.71 -1.71
C LYS A 38 -16.06 18.83 -1.26
N ILE A 39 -16.31 17.97 -0.29
CA ILE A 39 -15.30 17.10 0.29
C ILE A 39 -15.97 15.79 0.67
N SER A 40 -15.37 14.67 0.25
CA SER A 40 -15.65 13.36 0.80
C SER A 40 -14.41 12.87 1.52
N TYR A 41 -14.59 12.17 2.64
CA TYR A 41 -13.50 11.72 3.51
C TYR A 41 -13.74 10.31 4.00
N MET A 42 -12.69 9.48 3.99
CA MET A 42 -12.73 8.13 4.48
C MET A 42 -11.43 7.80 5.22
N VAL A 43 -11.53 7.04 6.31
CA VAL A 43 -10.40 6.42 6.99
C VAL A 43 -10.52 4.91 6.88
N GLY A 44 -9.50 4.25 6.34
CA GLY A 44 -9.32 2.81 6.43
C GLY A 44 -8.29 2.50 7.52
N ASP A 45 -8.61 1.62 8.44
CA ASP A 45 -7.69 1.12 9.46
C ASP A 45 -7.27 -0.31 9.11
N ALA A 46 -5.99 -0.49 8.83
CA ALA A 46 -5.36 -1.75 8.47
C ALA A 46 -4.32 -2.20 9.50
N SER A 47 -4.42 -1.72 10.73
CA SER A 47 -3.46 -2.03 11.82
C SER A 47 -3.35 -3.52 12.11
N ASN A 48 -4.41 -4.30 11.85
CA ASN A 48 -4.42 -5.76 12.02
C ASN A 48 -4.25 -6.54 10.70
N ALA A 49 -3.95 -5.86 9.61
CA ALA A 49 -3.81 -6.54 8.32
C ALA A 49 -2.45 -7.24 8.14
N TYR A 50 -1.45 -6.92 8.95
CA TYR A 50 -0.10 -7.46 8.88
C TYR A 50 0.18 -8.38 10.08
N GLY A 51 -0.22 -9.62 9.99
CA GLY A 51 -0.09 -10.57 11.08
C GLY A 51 0.35 -11.95 10.62
N LYS A 52 0.58 -12.84 11.57
CA LYS A 52 0.95 -14.22 11.31
C LYS A 52 -0.23 -15.00 10.76
N ILE A 53 0.02 -15.78 9.72
CA ILE A 53 -0.96 -16.77 9.26
C ILE A 53 -0.78 -18.04 10.10
N THR A 54 -1.83 -18.46 10.78
CA THR A 54 -1.86 -19.68 11.59
C THR A 54 -2.78 -20.75 11.00
N ALA A 55 -3.78 -20.37 10.21
CA ALA A 55 -4.76 -21.29 9.63
C ALA A 55 -4.14 -22.20 8.55
N PRO A 56 -4.14 -23.54 8.72
CA PRO A 56 -3.46 -24.47 7.81
C PRO A 56 -3.94 -24.38 6.36
N ILE A 57 -5.21 -24.05 6.13
CA ILE A 57 -5.76 -23.91 4.78
C ILE A 57 -5.08 -22.79 4.00
N TRP A 58 -4.75 -21.67 4.66
CA TRP A 58 -4.10 -20.55 4.00
C TRP A 58 -2.61 -20.79 3.79
N LEU A 59 -1.95 -21.46 4.72
CA LEU A 59 -0.57 -21.91 4.56
C LEU A 59 -0.46 -22.84 3.35
N LYS A 60 -1.33 -23.86 3.26
CA LYS A 60 -1.36 -24.79 2.12
C LYS A 60 -1.66 -24.09 0.78
N ARG A 61 -2.58 -23.14 0.76
CA ARG A 61 -2.86 -22.34 -0.44
C ARG A 61 -1.68 -21.49 -0.87
N GLY A 62 -0.94 -20.95 0.09
CA GLY A 62 0.31 -20.25 -0.16
C GLY A 62 1.34 -21.13 -0.83
N GLU A 63 1.61 -22.31 -0.29
CA GLU A 63 2.51 -23.31 -0.89
C GLU A 63 2.12 -23.64 -2.32
N LEU A 64 0.84 -23.95 -2.56
CA LEU A 64 0.31 -24.26 -3.89
C LEU A 64 0.43 -23.10 -4.88
N SER A 65 0.42 -21.85 -4.41
CA SER A 65 0.62 -20.67 -5.24
C SER A 65 2.11 -20.33 -5.46
N GLY A 66 3.02 -21.11 -4.92
CA GLY A 66 4.47 -20.86 -4.97
C GLY A 66 4.92 -19.73 -4.06
N THR A 67 4.07 -19.29 -3.13
CA THR A 67 4.42 -18.28 -2.15
C THR A 67 5.06 -18.94 -0.95
N GLN A 68 6.34 -18.69 -0.72
CA GLN A 68 7.00 -19.15 0.49
C GLN A 68 6.70 -18.19 1.63
N TYR A 69 6.08 -18.72 2.68
CA TYR A 69 5.86 -18.02 3.95
C TYR A 69 7.06 -18.23 4.85
N THR A 70 8.07 -17.41 4.68
CA THR A 70 9.21 -17.38 5.61
C THR A 70 9.09 -16.16 6.52
N PRO A 71 9.73 -16.15 7.69
CA PRO A 71 9.77 -14.95 8.54
C PRO A 71 10.28 -13.70 7.81
N GLU A 72 11.20 -13.88 6.84
CA GLU A 72 11.72 -12.77 6.03
C GLU A 72 10.74 -12.30 4.94
N LYS A 73 9.83 -13.15 4.51
CA LYS A 73 8.87 -12.85 3.42
C LYS A 73 7.44 -12.60 3.89
N GLY A 74 7.23 -12.57 5.18
CA GLY A 74 5.96 -12.11 5.69
C GLY A 74 5.26 -13.08 6.64
N TRP A 75 4.36 -12.50 7.36
CA TRP A 75 3.38 -13.13 8.24
C TRP A 75 3.96 -13.76 9.49
N ASP A 76 4.98 -13.10 10.03
CA ASP A 76 5.40 -13.24 11.41
C ASP A 76 4.40 -12.50 12.34
N GLU A 77 4.79 -12.21 13.56
CA GLU A 77 3.97 -11.41 14.47
C GLU A 77 3.63 -10.04 13.86
N ASN A 78 2.44 -9.54 14.15
CA ASN A 78 2.04 -8.21 13.72
C ASN A 78 3.00 -7.15 14.31
N LYS A 79 3.81 -6.56 13.45
CA LYS A 79 4.78 -5.52 13.77
C LYS A 79 4.16 -4.13 13.88
N LEU A 80 2.88 -4.00 13.51
CA LEU A 80 2.20 -2.72 13.49
C LEU A 80 1.51 -2.44 14.81
N LYS A 81 1.62 -1.21 15.25
CA LYS A 81 0.77 -0.58 16.25
C LYS A 81 -0.37 0.16 15.58
N MET A 82 -0.07 0.83 14.45
CA MET A 82 -1.07 1.57 13.68
C MET A 82 -0.71 1.62 12.19
N PHE A 83 -1.71 1.41 11.35
CA PHE A 83 -1.74 1.80 9.95
C PHE A 83 -3.14 2.29 9.62
N ARG A 84 -3.26 3.61 9.44
CA ARG A 84 -4.49 4.25 8.99
C ARG A 84 -4.23 5.04 7.74
N ARG A 85 -5.06 4.80 6.73
CA ARG A 85 -5.06 5.56 5.48
C ARG A 85 -6.26 6.49 5.47
N HIS A 86 -5.99 7.76 5.38
CA HIS A 86 -6.98 8.81 5.20
C HIS A 86 -7.05 9.15 3.72
N ILE A 87 -8.24 9.17 3.17
CA ILE A 87 -8.50 9.53 1.78
C ILE A 87 -9.47 10.71 1.78
N ILE A 88 -9.06 11.82 1.19
CA ILE A 88 -9.86 13.01 1.01
C ILE A 88 -10.03 13.24 -0.49
N GLN A 89 -11.27 13.29 -0.96
CA GLN A 89 -11.60 13.68 -2.32
C GLN A 89 -12.13 15.12 -2.31
N LEU A 90 -11.58 15.96 -3.18
CA LEU A 90 -11.98 17.37 -3.29
C LEU A 90 -13.05 17.53 -4.39
N GLY A 91 -14.31 17.34 -4.03
CA GLY A 91 -15.46 17.44 -4.93
C GLY A 91 -15.25 16.62 -6.21
N ASN A 92 -15.61 17.18 -7.35
CA ASN A 92 -15.48 16.57 -8.68
C ASN A 92 -14.21 17.02 -9.42
N THR A 93 -13.18 17.45 -8.71
CA THR A 93 -11.96 17.99 -9.32
C THR A 93 -10.98 16.92 -9.82
N GLY A 94 -11.19 15.64 -9.45
CA GLY A 94 -10.22 14.56 -9.69
C GLY A 94 -9.00 14.60 -8.75
N VAL A 95 -9.00 15.50 -7.76
CA VAL A 95 -7.92 15.63 -6.78
C VAL A 95 -8.21 14.82 -5.54
N TYR A 96 -7.24 14.00 -5.14
CA TYR A 96 -7.27 13.20 -3.92
C TYR A 96 -6.07 13.54 -3.06
N VAL A 97 -6.28 13.64 -1.75
CA VAL A 97 -5.20 13.66 -0.76
C VAL A 97 -5.24 12.33 -0.03
N ILE A 98 -4.11 11.62 -0.05
CA ILE A 98 -3.93 10.36 0.69
C ILE A 98 -2.89 10.64 1.77
N TYR A 99 -3.26 10.36 3.02
CA TYR A 99 -2.37 10.52 4.16
C TYR A 99 -2.35 9.21 4.96
N ASP A 100 -1.15 8.65 5.14
CA ASP A 100 -0.93 7.42 5.89
C ASP A 100 -0.31 7.72 7.26
N GLU A 101 -1.00 7.31 8.32
CA GLU A 101 -0.47 7.27 9.68
C GLU A 101 0.10 5.88 9.95
N LEU A 102 1.40 5.81 10.20
CA LEU A 102 2.14 4.57 10.34
C LEU A 102 2.89 4.55 11.68
N GLU A 103 2.66 3.54 12.49
CA GLU A 103 3.38 3.32 13.74
C GLU A 103 3.73 1.83 13.89
N GLY A 104 5.02 1.54 14.02
CA GLY A 104 5.53 0.20 14.32
C GLY A 104 5.58 -0.05 15.83
N LYS A 105 5.49 -1.30 16.27
CA LYS A 105 5.78 -1.72 17.65
C LYS A 105 7.27 -1.67 17.96
N GLU A 106 8.07 -1.70 16.92
CA GLU A 106 9.52 -1.59 16.90
C GLU A 106 9.96 -0.82 15.64
N ALA A 107 11.24 -0.56 15.47
CA ALA A 107 11.76 0.04 14.25
C ALA A 107 11.54 -0.90 13.06
N VAL A 108 10.89 -0.39 12.01
CA VAL A 108 10.57 -1.13 10.79
C VAL A 108 10.88 -0.31 9.55
N THR A 109 11.11 -1.00 8.44
CA THR A 109 11.21 -0.38 7.11
C THR A 109 9.83 -0.36 6.47
N TRP A 110 9.42 0.82 6.01
CA TRP A 110 8.18 1.03 5.27
C TRP A 110 8.48 1.12 3.78
N SER A 111 7.73 0.41 2.95
CA SER A 111 7.81 0.58 1.50
C SER A 111 6.43 0.97 0.97
N TYR A 112 6.30 2.19 0.50
CA TYR A 112 5.09 2.65 -0.20
C TYR A 112 5.15 2.21 -1.65
N LEU A 113 4.10 1.56 -2.12
CA LEU A 113 3.98 1.06 -3.49
C LEU A 113 3.01 1.95 -4.26
N LEU A 114 3.46 2.42 -5.41
CA LEU A 114 2.63 3.13 -6.38
C LEU A 114 2.76 2.45 -7.74
N HIS A 115 1.65 2.07 -8.32
CA HIS A 115 1.59 1.36 -9.59
C HIS A 115 0.87 2.18 -10.65
N THR A 116 1.34 2.09 -11.88
CA THR A 116 0.60 2.48 -13.08
C THR A 116 0.22 1.23 -13.86
N VAL A 117 -0.89 1.29 -14.59
CA VAL A 117 -1.48 0.08 -15.19
C VAL A 117 -0.99 -0.17 -16.61
N GLU A 118 -0.76 0.87 -17.41
CA GLU A 118 -0.60 0.71 -18.86
C GLU A 118 0.75 1.15 -19.40
N LEU A 119 1.27 2.26 -18.92
CA LEU A 119 2.54 2.83 -19.39
C LEU A 119 3.49 3.04 -18.21
N PRO A 120 4.81 3.00 -18.45
CA PRO A 120 5.79 3.33 -17.43
C PRO A 120 5.52 4.71 -16.83
N MET A 121 5.74 4.85 -15.52
CA MET A 121 5.69 6.14 -14.85
C MET A 121 7.01 6.88 -15.03
N GLU A 122 6.92 8.21 -14.99
CA GLU A 122 8.07 9.10 -14.89
C GLU A 122 8.19 9.58 -13.44
N MET A 123 9.39 9.56 -12.90
CA MET A 123 9.67 10.01 -11.54
C MET A 123 10.68 11.16 -11.55
N GLN A 124 10.39 12.19 -10.78
CA GLN A 124 11.27 13.35 -10.59
C GLN A 124 11.43 13.59 -9.09
N GLU A 125 12.68 13.55 -8.64
CA GLU A 125 13.01 13.93 -7.26
C GLU A 125 13.14 15.45 -7.18
N LEU A 126 12.47 16.05 -6.21
CA LEU A 126 12.49 17.46 -5.88
C LEU A 126 12.98 17.61 -4.43
N PRO A 127 13.38 18.81 -3.97
CA PRO A 127 13.98 18.98 -2.64
C PRO A 127 13.14 18.43 -1.48
N ASP A 128 11.81 18.58 -1.55
CA ASP A 128 10.89 18.23 -0.46
C ASP A 128 9.82 17.21 -0.87
N GLU A 129 9.84 16.73 -2.10
CA GLU A 129 8.85 15.79 -2.61
C GLU A 129 9.39 14.90 -3.73
N VAL A 130 8.68 13.82 -4.01
CA VAL A 130 8.84 13.04 -5.23
C VAL A 130 7.60 13.23 -6.08
N LYS A 131 7.76 13.71 -7.30
CA LYS A 131 6.70 13.82 -8.28
C LYS A 131 6.70 12.59 -9.19
N VAL A 132 5.54 11.95 -9.29
CA VAL A 132 5.33 10.81 -10.19
C VAL A 132 4.25 11.16 -11.20
N THR A 133 4.54 10.92 -12.47
CA THR A 133 3.59 11.14 -13.56
C THR A 133 3.31 9.80 -14.24
N GLY A 134 2.05 9.40 -14.26
CA GLY A 134 1.55 8.25 -14.99
C GLY A 134 0.72 8.68 -16.19
N LYS A 135 0.83 7.96 -17.29
CA LYS A 135 0.01 8.14 -18.49
C LYS A 135 -0.72 6.84 -18.83
N ASN A 136 -1.91 6.96 -19.39
CA ASN A 136 -2.61 5.82 -19.99
C ASN A 136 -2.58 5.92 -21.52
N LYS A 137 -3.08 4.88 -22.21
CA LYS A 137 -3.11 4.83 -23.68
C LYS A 137 -4.08 5.85 -24.31
N ASP A 138 -5.04 6.34 -23.55
CA ASP A 138 -6.03 7.32 -23.97
C ASP A 138 -5.59 8.76 -23.66
N GLU A 139 -4.29 8.99 -23.49
CA GLU A 139 -3.67 10.28 -23.17
C GLU A 139 -4.09 10.88 -21.81
N GLY A 140 -4.77 10.12 -20.97
CA GLY A 140 -5.06 10.51 -19.59
C GLY A 140 -3.78 10.61 -18.78
N ILE A 141 -3.62 11.68 -18.02
CA ILE A 141 -2.45 11.94 -17.17
C ILE A 141 -2.90 11.93 -15.73
N SER A 142 -2.15 11.19 -14.89
CA SER A 142 -2.24 11.28 -13.43
C SER A 142 -0.91 11.77 -12.88
N VAL A 143 -0.97 12.67 -11.92
CA VAL A 143 0.22 13.18 -11.22
C VAL A 143 0.05 12.93 -9.74
N ALA A 144 1.06 12.35 -9.12
CA ALA A 144 1.15 12.20 -7.67
C ALA A 144 2.34 13.01 -7.15
N HIS A 145 2.11 13.73 -6.07
CA HIS A 145 3.14 14.40 -5.28
C HIS A 145 3.26 13.65 -3.96
N LEU A 146 4.44 13.07 -3.71
CA LEU A 146 4.71 12.22 -2.56
C LEU A 146 5.58 12.97 -1.56
N PHE A 147 5.09 13.09 -0.33
CA PHE A 147 5.78 13.72 0.78
C PHE A 147 6.00 12.69 1.88
N SER A 148 7.13 12.76 2.57
CA SER A 148 7.42 11.92 3.72
C SER A 148 8.00 12.74 4.87
N SER A 149 7.61 12.43 6.09
CA SER A 149 8.22 12.98 7.31
C SER A 149 9.58 12.34 7.64
N ALA A 150 9.96 11.28 6.93
CA ALA A 150 11.21 10.56 7.09
C ALA A 150 12.03 10.60 5.80
N LYS A 151 13.35 10.41 5.92
CA LYS A 151 14.20 10.23 4.74
C LYS A 151 13.76 8.98 3.97
N THR A 152 13.61 9.13 2.67
CA THR A 152 13.17 8.05 1.76
C THR A 152 14.23 7.76 0.70
N GLU A 153 14.21 6.53 0.20
CA GLU A 153 14.89 6.11 -1.02
C GLU A 153 13.83 5.70 -2.03
N GLN A 154 14.01 6.03 -3.29
CA GLN A 154 13.05 5.80 -4.36
C GLN A 154 13.65 4.94 -5.45
N ALA A 155 12.82 4.10 -6.07
CA ALA A 155 13.20 3.34 -7.25
C ALA A 155 11.98 3.10 -8.15
N ILE A 156 12.19 3.16 -9.46
CA ILE A 156 11.25 2.62 -10.44
C ILE A 156 11.65 1.16 -10.70
N VAL A 157 10.69 0.26 -10.60
CA VAL A 157 10.88 -1.17 -10.84
C VAL A 157 10.00 -1.58 -12.02
N ASP A 158 10.63 -1.96 -13.12
CA ASP A 158 9.95 -2.35 -14.38
C ASP A 158 9.49 -3.81 -14.40
N THR A 159 9.76 -4.56 -13.35
CA THR A 159 9.41 -5.98 -13.32
C THR A 159 8.14 -6.20 -12.51
N PHE A 160 7.07 -6.62 -13.20
CA PHE A 160 6.00 -7.38 -12.56
C PHE A 160 6.56 -8.75 -12.18
N PHE A 161 6.41 -9.11 -10.94
CA PHE A 161 6.89 -10.34 -10.29
C PHE A 161 6.38 -11.62 -10.94
#